data_4be958d67fffeaad7189931902d990af
#
_entry.id   4be958d67fffeaad7189931902d990af
#
_cell.length_a   1.000
_cell.length_b   1.000
_cell.length_c   1.000
_cell.angle_alpha   90.00
_cell.angle_beta   90.00
_cell.angle_gamma   90.00
#
_symmetry.space_group_name_H-M   'P 1'
#
loop_
_entity.id
_entity.type
_entity.pdbx_description
1 polymer ?
#
loop_
_entity_poly.entity_id
_entity_poly.type
_entity_poly.pdbx_seq_one_letter_code
_entity_poly.pdbx_strand_id
1 'polypeptide(L)'
;YIKELLVKQDNGALKIFAVKLSKYAFDINPLLQEEQFICLKNENIETDWHEFQIRLYDNILRYLKSYKVGQKLKLFISHSKKDKDHLGESTAISLRDYLRSDTKLDSFFDVNDILDGHQFAQQIQSGIASSLLVIIESDTYSEREWCRIEAISGKKNNVPSILVNVLNGVSSRTFPYLGNMPKIRFNGKWDDVIILLLRTALDQYYEKEYLEQLVMKCDLQNTSILPVPPELM
;
A
#
# COMPACT_ATOMS: atom_id res chain seq x y z
N TYR A 1 -5.03 -6.51 -33.70
CA TYR A 1 -5.33 -5.93 -32.38
C TYR A 1 -4.19 -6.14 -31.37
N ILE A 2 -3.82 -7.41 -30.98
CA ILE A 2 -2.73 -7.67 -30.01
C ILE A 2 -1.42 -7.04 -30.48
N LYS A 3 -1.04 -7.21 -31.76
CA LYS A 3 0.15 -6.61 -32.33
C LYS A 3 0.17 -5.08 -32.20
N GLU A 4 -0.96 -4.42 -32.38
CA GLU A 4 -1.09 -2.97 -32.21
C GLU A 4 -0.92 -2.55 -30.76
N LEU A 5 -1.45 -3.34 -29.81
CA LEU A 5 -1.26 -3.08 -28.37
C LEU A 5 0.21 -3.22 -27.96
N LEU A 6 0.91 -4.24 -28.44
CA LEU A 6 2.34 -4.43 -28.19
C LEU A 6 3.17 -3.28 -28.75
N VAL A 7 2.88 -2.83 -29.98
CA VAL A 7 3.54 -1.65 -30.56
C VAL A 7 3.32 -0.39 -29.70
N LYS A 8 2.11 -0.21 -29.16
CA LYS A 8 1.83 0.91 -28.23
C LYS A 8 2.57 0.76 -26.90
N GLN A 9 2.73 -0.47 -26.39
CA GLN A 9 3.53 -0.75 -25.22
C GLN A 9 5.01 -0.42 -25.44
N ASP A 10 5.58 -0.86 -26.57
CA ASP A 10 6.97 -0.60 -26.94
C ASP A 10 7.27 0.90 -27.08
N ASN A 11 6.28 1.65 -27.54
CA ASN A 11 6.37 3.12 -27.65
C ASN A 11 6.06 3.84 -26.32
N GLY A 12 5.83 3.11 -25.22
CA GLY A 12 5.51 3.68 -23.92
C GLY A 12 4.12 4.31 -23.79
N ALA A 13 3.24 4.14 -24.80
CA ALA A 13 1.90 4.73 -24.78
C ALA A 13 0.90 4.00 -23.86
N LEU A 14 1.19 2.73 -23.52
CA LEU A 14 0.41 1.93 -22.59
C LEU A 14 1.27 0.85 -21.94
N LYS A 15 0.78 0.22 -20.88
CA LYS A 15 1.36 -0.98 -20.29
C LYS A 15 0.31 -2.10 -20.26
N ILE A 16 0.72 -3.29 -20.69
CA ILE A 16 -0.12 -4.49 -20.68
C ILE A 16 0.18 -5.30 -19.42
N PHE A 17 -0.85 -5.68 -18.70
CA PHE A 17 -0.81 -6.63 -17.59
C PHE A 17 -1.58 -7.89 -18.01
N ALA A 18 -0.87 -8.87 -18.53
CA ALA A 18 -1.48 -10.13 -18.96
C ALA A 18 -1.83 -11.01 -17.76
N VAL A 19 -3.01 -11.62 -17.78
CA VAL A 19 -3.51 -12.52 -16.71
C VAL A 19 -3.70 -13.91 -17.25
N LYS A 20 -3.12 -14.92 -16.58
CA LYS A 20 -3.28 -16.33 -16.94
C LYS A 20 -4.57 -16.87 -16.30
N LEU A 21 -5.58 -17.11 -17.10
CA LEU A 21 -6.88 -17.66 -16.68
C LEU A 21 -7.01 -19.17 -16.96
N SER A 22 -6.06 -19.76 -17.69
CA SER A 22 -6.05 -21.18 -17.97
C SER A 22 -4.63 -21.67 -18.33
N LYS A 23 -4.42 -22.98 -18.27
CA LYS A 23 -3.14 -23.60 -18.69
C LYS A 23 -2.77 -23.34 -20.14
N TYR A 24 -3.74 -23.01 -21.00
CA TYR A 24 -3.54 -22.71 -22.41
C TYR A 24 -3.26 -21.22 -22.70
N ALA A 25 -3.14 -20.38 -21.68
CA ALA A 25 -2.95 -18.93 -21.86
C ALA A 25 -1.72 -18.58 -22.71
N PHE A 26 -0.64 -19.36 -22.59
CA PHE A 26 0.57 -19.17 -23.37
C PHE A 26 0.43 -19.59 -24.84
N ASP A 27 -0.56 -20.43 -25.18
CA ASP A 27 -0.79 -20.94 -26.53
C ASP A 27 -1.75 -20.06 -27.34
N ILE A 28 -2.41 -19.08 -26.68
CA ILE A 28 -3.42 -18.23 -27.33
C ILE A 28 -2.80 -17.39 -28.46
N ASN A 29 -1.62 -16.83 -28.21
CA ASN A 29 -0.94 -16.01 -29.20
C ASN A 29 0.57 -16.02 -28.96
N PRO A 30 1.39 -16.42 -29.97
CA PRO A 30 2.84 -16.43 -29.86
C PRO A 30 3.47 -15.08 -29.47
N LEU A 31 2.82 -13.97 -29.83
CA LEU A 31 3.31 -12.62 -29.49
C LEU A 31 3.25 -12.30 -27.99
N LEU A 32 2.50 -13.07 -27.22
CA LEU A 32 2.40 -12.90 -25.75
C LEU A 32 3.33 -13.85 -24.98
N GLN A 33 4.08 -14.72 -25.64
CA GLN A 33 4.96 -15.69 -24.96
C GLN A 33 6.12 -15.02 -24.21
N GLU A 34 6.52 -13.82 -24.62
CA GLU A 34 7.57 -13.04 -23.93
C GLU A 34 7.02 -12.17 -22.79
N GLU A 35 5.69 -12.04 -22.67
CA GLU A 35 5.06 -11.25 -21.62
C GLU A 35 4.98 -12.01 -20.29
N GLN A 36 5.20 -11.31 -19.19
CA GLN A 36 5.04 -11.89 -17.86
C GLN A 36 3.57 -11.88 -17.45
N PHE A 37 2.98 -13.07 -17.34
CA PHE A 37 1.59 -13.21 -16.88
C PHE A 37 1.46 -13.15 -15.36
N ILE A 38 0.37 -12.55 -14.91
CA ILE A 38 -0.13 -12.71 -13.54
C ILE A 38 -0.75 -14.10 -13.45
N CYS A 39 -0.07 -15.04 -12.78
CA CYS A 39 -0.54 -16.41 -12.60
C CYS A 39 -1.25 -16.53 -11.25
N LEU A 40 -2.46 -17.08 -11.24
CA LEU A 40 -3.26 -17.34 -10.04
C LEU A 40 -3.07 -18.79 -9.57
N LYS A 41 -3.24 -19.04 -8.26
CA LYS A 41 -3.00 -20.36 -7.64
C LYS A 41 -3.88 -21.46 -8.24
N ASN A 42 -5.18 -21.20 -8.35
CA ASN A 42 -6.16 -22.17 -8.86
C ASN A 42 -6.53 -21.94 -10.34
N GLU A 43 -5.87 -21.00 -11.00
CA GLU A 43 -6.17 -20.59 -12.39
C GLU A 43 -7.65 -20.21 -12.60
N ASN A 44 -8.32 -19.75 -11.53
CA ASN A 44 -9.72 -19.35 -11.55
C ASN A 44 -9.88 -18.00 -10.85
N ILE A 45 -10.29 -16.98 -11.61
CA ILE A 45 -10.41 -15.61 -11.11
C ILE A 45 -11.51 -15.46 -10.06
N GLU A 46 -12.55 -16.27 -10.09
CA GLU A 46 -13.65 -16.18 -9.12
C GLU A 46 -13.21 -16.67 -7.74
N THR A 47 -12.48 -17.79 -7.69
CA THR A 47 -11.94 -18.34 -6.43
C THR A 47 -10.71 -17.59 -5.94
N ASP A 48 -9.90 -17.04 -6.86
CA ASP A 48 -8.64 -16.38 -6.56
C ASP A 48 -8.78 -14.83 -6.63
N TRP A 49 -10.00 -14.31 -6.46
CA TRP A 49 -10.29 -12.88 -6.66
C TRP A 49 -9.42 -11.95 -5.82
N HIS A 50 -9.20 -12.26 -4.54
CA HIS A 50 -8.34 -11.44 -3.67
C HIS A 50 -6.88 -11.51 -4.12
N GLU A 51 -6.37 -12.70 -4.41
CA GLU A 51 -5.00 -12.87 -4.95
C GLU A 51 -4.82 -12.10 -6.26
N PHE A 52 -5.81 -12.16 -7.16
CA PHE A 52 -5.80 -11.40 -8.40
C PHE A 52 -5.71 -9.89 -8.15
N GLN A 53 -6.55 -9.35 -7.27
CA GLN A 53 -6.53 -7.93 -6.95
C GLN A 53 -5.18 -7.50 -6.35
N ILE A 54 -4.66 -8.26 -5.39
CA ILE A 54 -3.36 -7.95 -4.75
C ILE A 54 -2.25 -7.92 -5.80
N ARG A 55 -2.17 -8.96 -6.65
CA ARG A 55 -1.13 -9.05 -7.68
C ARG A 55 -1.26 -7.97 -8.74
N LEU A 56 -2.47 -7.68 -9.19
CA LEU A 56 -2.72 -6.64 -10.18
C LEU A 56 -2.33 -5.26 -9.63
N TYR A 57 -2.81 -4.91 -8.44
CA TYR A 57 -2.53 -3.60 -7.83
C TYR A 57 -1.04 -3.44 -7.51
N ASP A 58 -0.36 -4.48 -7.00
CA ASP A 58 1.10 -4.47 -6.79
C ASP A 58 1.85 -4.21 -8.10
N ASN A 59 1.51 -4.93 -9.18
CA ASN A 59 2.16 -4.74 -10.47
C ASN A 59 1.93 -3.33 -11.04
N ILE A 60 0.70 -2.80 -10.94
CA ILE A 60 0.40 -1.44 -11.41
C ILE A 60 1.20 -0.42 -10.60
N LEU A 61 1.20 -0.50 -9.26
CA LEU A 61 1.94 0.43 -8.41
C LEU A 61 3.44 0.40 -8.67
N ARG A 62 4.02 -0.78 -8.86
CA ARG A 62 5.44 -0.93 -9.17
C ARG A 62 5.80 -0.34 -10.52
N TYR A 63 4.93 -0.50 -11.51
CA TYR A 63 5.09 0.13 -12.81
C TYR A 63 5.02 1.67 -12.70
N LEU A 64 3.97 2.20 -12.06
CA LEU A 64 3.77 3.65 -11.90
C LEU A 64 4.91 4.31 -11.11
N LYS A 65 5.46 3.62 -10.11
CA LYS A 65 6.61 4.09 -9.32
C LYS A 65 7.97 3.78 -9.97
N SER A 66 7.99 3.25 -11.18
CA SER A 66 9.22 2.90 -11.92
C SER A 66 10.17 1.98 -11.13
N TYR A 67 9.63 1.02 -10.39
CA TYR A 67 10.42 0.08 -9.61
C TYR A 67 11.24 -0.83 -10.54
N LYS A 68 12.50 -1.07 -10.14
CA LYS A 68 13.36 -2.01 -10.86
C LYS A 68 12.87 -3.45 -10.68
N VAL A 69 13.25 -4.32 -11.61
CA VAL A 69 12.98 -5.77 -11.52
C VAL A 69 13.50 -6.31 -10.18
N GLY A 70 12.65 -7.03 -9.45
CA GLY A 70 12.97 -7.58 -8.13
C GLY A 70 12.77 -6.62 -6.95
N GLN A 71 12.59 -5.33 -7.18
CA GLN A 71 12.27 -4.38 -6.12
C GLN A 71 10.82 -4.57 -5.67
N LYS A 72 10.61 -4.69 -4.36
CA LYS A 72 9.28 -4.91 -3.75
C LYS A 72 8.72 -3.62 -3.16
N LEU A 73 7.40 -3.51 -3.12
CA LEU A 73 6.72 -2.49 -2.30
C LEU A 73 7.00 -2.78 -0.83
N LYS A 74 7.38 -1.74 -0.09
CA LYS A 74 7.65 -1.83 1.35
C LYS A 74 6.45 -1.34 2.13
N LEU A 75 6.11 -2.06 3.20
CA LEU A 75 5.08 -1.67 4.15
C LEU A 75 5.74 -1.33 5.48
N PHE A 76 5.42 -0.16 6.00
CA PHE A 76 5.75 0.20 7.39
C PHE A 76 4.55 -0.13 8.27
N ILE A 77 4.77 -0.93 9.32
CA ILE A 77 3.72 -1.38 10.23
C ILE A 77 3.88 -0.64 11.56
N SER A 78 3.00 0.33 11.81
CA SER A 78 2.96 1.09 13.05
C SER A 78 1.99 0.44 14.05
N HIS A 79 2.45 0.16 15.27
CA HIS A 79 1.66 -0.51 16.30
C HIS A 79 2.10 -0.14 17.71
N SER A 80 1.24 -0.36 18.70
CA SER A 80 1.60 -0.23 20.13
C SER A 80 2.16 -1.56 20.66
N LYS A 81 3.27 -1.49 21.41
CA LYS A 81 3.88 -2.64 22.10
C LYS A 81 3.38 -2.78 23.55
N LYS A 82 2.57 -1.85 24.05
CA LYS A 82 2.21 -1.77 25.45
C LYS A 82 0.73 -1.99 25.73
N ASP A 83 0.04 -2.69 24.83
CA ASP A 83 -1.32 -3.15 25.09
C ASP A 83 -1.29 -4.24 26.19
N LYS A 84 -2.32 -4.27 27.03
CA LYS A 84 -2.42 -5.25 28.13
C LYS A 84 -2.33 -6.68 27.63
N ASP A 85 -2.92 -6.95 26.45
CA ASP A 85 -2.99 -8.28 25.85
C ASP A 85 -2.02 -8.42 24.65
N HIS A 86 -1.05 -7.52 24.51
CA HIS A 86 -0.12 -7.48 23.35
C HIS A 86 -0.82 -7.50 22.00
N LEU A 87 -2.06 -7.03 21.92
CA LEU A 87 -2.92 -7.15 20.74
C LEU A 87 -2.34 -6.43 19.53
N GLY A 88 -1.84 -5.20 19.72
CA GLY A 88 -1.20 -4.43 18.64
C GLY A 88 0.03 -5.15 18.09
N GLU A 89 0.90 -5.63 18.98
CA GLU A 89 2.14 -6.32 18.61
C GLU A 89 1.85 -7.67 17.96
N SER A 90 0.98 -8.50 18.53
CA SER A 90 0.62 -9.81 17.97
C SER A 90 -0.04 -9.69 16.59
N THR A 91 -0.89 -8.69 16.39
CA THR A 91 -1.50 -8.37 15.10
C THR A 91 -0.45 -7.93 14.08
N ALA A 92 0.49 -7.09 14.48
CA ALA A 92 1.58 -6.64 13.61
C ALA A 92 2.50 -7.81 13.19
N ILE A 93 2.82 -8.71 14.12
CA ILE A 93 3.57 -9.94 13.83
C ILE A 93 2.81 -10.83 12.84
N SER A 94 1.50 -11.02 13.06
CA SER A 94 0.65 -11.79 12.14
C SER A 94 0.62 -11.21 10.72
N LEU A 95 0.54 -9.88 10.58
CA LEU A 95 0.63 -9.21 9.27
C LEU A 95 1.98 -9.46 8.62
N ARG A 96 3.07 -9.28 9.35
CA ARG A 96 4.42 -9.54 8.85
C ARG A 96 4.58 -10.97 8.34
N ASP A 97 4.10 -11.93 9.10
CA ASP A 97 4.23 -13.35 8.76
C ASP A 97 3.39 -13.69 7.52
N TYR A 98 2.18 -13.11 7.40
CA TYR A 98 1.38 -13.17 6.18
C TYR A 98 2.12 -12.59 4.96
N LEU A 99 2.73 -11.41 5.09
CA LEU A 99 3.47 -10.79 3.98
C LEU A 99 4.65 -11.65 3.51
N ARG A 100 5.32 -12.35 4.43
CA ARG A 100 6.44 -13.24 4.12
C ARG A 100 6.01 -14.54 3.45
N SER A 101 4.86 -15.08 3.82
CA SER A 101 4.40 -16.40 3.34
C SER A 101 3.58 -16.30 2.05
N ASP A 102 2.71 -15.32 1.94
CA ASP A 102 1.64 -15.32 0.94
C ASP A 102 1.76 -14.24 -0.12
N THR A 103 2.64 -13.24 0.04
CA THR A 103 2.72 -12.11 -0.87
C THR A 103 4.12 -11.89 -1.45
N LYS A 104 4.20 -11.09 -2.53
CA LYS A 104 5.45 -10.56 -3.06
C LYS A 104 5.84 -9.20 -2.46
N LEU A 105 5.05 -8.73 -1.50
CA LEU A 105 5.31 -7.51 -0.77
C LEU A 105 6.41 -7.72 0.26
N ASP A 106 7.08 -6.66 0.64
CA ASP A 106 8.09 -6.69 1.70
C ASP A 106 7.62 -5.84 2.89
N SER A 107 7.92 -6.29 4.09
CA SER A 107 7.60 -5.52 5.29
C SER A 107 8.85 -4.88 5.84
N PHE A 108 8.80 -3.58 6.07
CA PHE A 108 9.71 -2.89 6.96
C PHE A 108 9.02 -2.85 8.32
N PHE A 109 9.59 -3.54 9.27
CA PHE A 109 8.97 -3.74 10.55
C PHE A 109 9.90 -3.26 11.66
N ASP A 110 9.44 -2.16 12.37
CA ASP A 110 9.88 -1.86 13.73
C ASP A 110 11.38 -1.56 13.99
N VAL A 111 11.59 -1.12 15.22
CA VAL A 111 12.86 -0.80 15.88
C VAL A 111 13.98 -1.83 15.67
N ASN A 112 13.64 -3.10 15.48
CA ASN A 112 14.61 -4.17 15.28
C ASN A 112 15.25 -4.19 13.88
N ASP A 113 14.64 -3.51 12.91
CA ASP A 113 15.21 -3.35 11.55
C ASP A 113 16.08 -2.08 11.46
N ILE A 114 16.22 -1.34 12.56
CA ILE A 114 17.02 -0.13 12.65
C ILE A 114 18.43 -0.49 13.14
N LEU A 115 19.42 -0.11 12.35
CA LEU A 115 20.83 -0.35 12.71
C LEU A 115 21.23 0.43 13.95
N ASP A 116 21.91 -0.24 14.89
CA ASP A 116 22.45 0.38 16.10
C ASP A 116 23.39 1.55 15.75
N GLY A 117 23.24 2.65 16.51
CA GLY A 117 24.12 3.83 16.37
C GLY A 117 23.67 4.90 15.41
N HIS A 118 22.55 4.75 14.69
CA HIS A 118 21.96 5.79 13.86
C HIS A 118 20.89 6.60 14.60
N GLN A 119 20.62 7.83 14.09
CA GLN A 119 19.56 8.67 14.64
C GLN A 119 18.19 8.04 14.39
N PHE A 120 17.66 7.36 15.38
CA PHE A 120 16.43 6.57 15.38
C PHE A 120 15.24 7.29 14.70
N ALA A 121 15.00 8.55 15.07
CA ALA A 121 13.90 9.33 14.51
C ALA A 121 14.01 9.57 13.01
N GLN A 122 15.23 9.78 12.49
CA GLN A 122 15.45 10.00 11.06
C GLN A 122 15.26 8.72 10.24
N GLN A 123 15.66 7.59 10.77
CA GLN A 123 15.45 6.29 10.09
C GLN A 123 13.97 5.92 10.03
N ILE A 124 13.22 6.15 11.10
CA ILE A 124 11.76 5.96 11.08
C ILE A 124 11.12 6.87 10.04
N GLN A 125 11.45 8.15 10.02
CA GLN A 125 10.89 9.09 9.05
C GLN A 125 11.22 8.72 7.61
N SER A 126 12.46 8.33 7.32
CA SER A 126 12.86 7.90 5.98
C SER A 126 12.23 6.56 5.58
N GLY A 127 12.10 5.63 6.54
CA GLY A 127 11.42 4.36 6.35
C GLY A 127 9.95 4.56 5.99
N ILE A 128 9.24 5.42 6.72
CA ILE A 128 7.84 5.76 6.45
C ILE A 128 7.71 6.43 5.08
N ALA A 129 8.53 7.43 4.77
CA ALA A 129 8.45 8.19 3.53
C ALA A 129 8.63 7.33 2.27
N SER A 130 9.32 6.20 2.38
CA SER A 130 9.59 5.28 1.27
C SER A 130 8.67 4.05 1.21
N SER A 131 7.68 3.97 2.11
CA SER A 131 6.82 2.79 2.29
C SER A 131 5.34 3.12 2.09
N LEU A 132 4.48 2.10 2.17
CA LEU A 132 3.06 2.24 2.45
C LEU A 132 2.87 2.06 3.96
N LEU A 133 1.97 2.81 4.59
CA LEU A 133 1.81 2.80 6.05
C LEU A 133 0.56 2.02 6.47
N VAL A 134 0.76 1.01 7.31
CA VAL A 134 -0.33 0.28 7.98
C VAL A 134 -0.28 0.60 9.46
N ILE A 135 -1.33 1.21 9.97
CA ILE A 135 -1.48 1.54 11.39
C ILE A 135 -2.39 0.50 12.04
N ILE A 136 -1.89 -0.22 13.04
CA ILE A 136 -2.67 -1.13 13.87
C ILE A 136 -3.23 -0.35 15.06
N GLU A 137 -4.50 0.05 14.97
CA GLU A 137 -5.18 0.81 16.03
C GLU A 137 -5.66 -0.15 17.12
N SER A 138 -4.87 -0.27 18.17
CA SER A 138 -5.20 -0.95 19.42
C SER A 138 -5.60 0.07 20.51
N ASP A 139 -6.10 -0.40 21.65
CA ASP A 139 -6.65 0.46 22.72
C ASP A 139 -5.63 1.50 23.23
N THR A 140 -4.33 1.19 23.19
CA THR A 140 -3.28 2.10 23.69
C THR A 140 -2.54 2.86 22.59
N TYR A 141 -2.87 2.63 21.30
CA TYR A 141 -2.13 3.23 20.18
C TYR A 141 -2.06 4.76 20.28
N SER A 142 -3.18 5.41 20.48
CA SER A 142 -3.30 6.88 20.52
C SER A 142 -2.60 7.53 21.73
N GLU A 143 -2.29 6.76 22.77
CA GLU A 143 -1.58 7.23 23.96
C GLU A 143 -0.06 7.22 23.78
N ARG A 144 0.43 6.55 22.75
CA ARG A 144 1.87 6.38 22.50
C ARG A 144 2.42 7.52 21.66
N GLU A 145 3.40 8.21 22.17
CA GLU A 145 4.03 9.34 21.49
C GLU A 145 4.65 8.91 20.16
N TRP A 146 5.36 7.78 20.12
CA TRP A 146 5.97 7.27 18.89
C TRP A 146 4.93 6.91 17.82
N CYS A 147 3.84 6.26 18.20
CA CYS A 147 2.74 5.94 17.29
C CYS A 147 2.13 7.20 16.67
N ARG A 148 1.99 8.27 17.47
CA ARG A 148 1.53 9.59 16.99
C ARG A 148 2.53 10.21 16.02
N ILE A 149 3.83 10.16 16.33
CA ILE A 149 4.90 10.67 15.46
C ILE A 149 4.89 9.95 14.12
N GLU A 150 4.76 8.62 14.11
CA GLU A 150 4.67 7.80 12.91
C GLU A 150 3.45 8.16 12.06
N ALA A 151 2.26 8.27 12.66
CA ALA A 151 1.05 8.68 11.97
C ALA A 151 1.16 10.10 11.36
N ILE A 152 1.70 11.05 12.11
CA ILE A 152 1.95 12.42 11.62
C ILE A 152 2.99 12.41 10.50
N SER A 153 4.05 11.62 10.62
CA SER A 153 5.08 11.49 9.58
C SER A 153 4.50 10.94 8.28
N GLY A 154 3.63 9.92 8.38
CA GLY A 154 2.91 9.39 7.22
C GLY A 154 2.10 10.48 6.50
N LYS A 155 1.30 11.25 7.24
CA LYS A 155 0.52 12.37 6.69
C LYS A 155 1.38 13.47 6.09
N LYS A 156 2.41 13.93 6.80
CA LYS A 156 3.31 14.99 6.31
C LYS A 156 4.00 14.64 4.99
N ASN A 157 4.32 13.37 4.80
CA ASN A 157 4.98 12.87 3.60
C ASN A 157 4.00 12.35 2.53
N ASN A 158 2.69 12.56 2.70
CA ASN A 158 1.65 12.04 1.81
C ASN A 158 1.81 10.54 1.52
N VAL A 159 2.16 9.76 2.55
CA VAL A 159 2.31 8.31 2.44
C VAL A 159 0.94 7.66 2.39
N PRO A 160 0.64 6.80 1.40
CA PRO A 160 -0.58 6.03 1.39
C PRO A 160 -0.72 5.23 2.68
N SER A 161 -1.76 5.52 3.44
CA SER A 161 -1.91 5.05 4.81
C SER A 161 -3.31 4.49 5.06
N ILE A 162 -3.39 3.39 5.79
CA ILE A 162 -4.66 2.81 6.25
C ILE A 162 -4.62 2.51 7.74
N LEU A 163 -5.82 2.45 8.33
CA LEU A 163 -6.02 2.12 9.73
C LEU A 163 -6.69 0.75 9.86
N VAL A 164 -6.01 -0.16 10.53
CA VAL A 164 -6.53 -1.49 10.88
C VAL A 164 -7.00 -1.45 12.32
N ASN A 165 -8.30 -1.50 12.52
CA ASN A 165 -8.91 -1.42 13.83
C ASN A 165 -8.99 -2.79 14.50
N VAL A 166 -8.31 -2.92 15.62
CA VAL A 166 -8.31 -4.12 16.49
C VAL A 166 -8.75 -3.82 17.91
N LEU A 167 -9.45 -2.70 18.13
CA LEU A 167 -9.94 -2.30 19.44
C LEU A 167 -10.84 -3.35 20.06
N ASN A 168 -10.59 -3.72 21.31
CA ASN A 168 -11.46 -4.58 22.11
C ASN A 168 -12.60 -3.79 22.78
N GLY A 169 -12.40 -2.51 23.01
CA GLY A 169 -13.33 -1.62 23.67
C GLY A 169 -13.69 -0.39 22.83
N VAL A 170 -14.30 0.59 23.50
CA VAL A 170 -14.52 1.91 22.92
C VAL A 170 -13.26 2.73 23.16
N SER A 171 -12.62 3.21 22.09
CA SER A 171 -11.51 4.16 22.21
C SER A 171 -11.98 5.40 22.98
N SER A 172 -11.38 5.67 24.12
CA SER A 172 -11.72 6.85 24.93
C SER A 172 -11.36 8.18 24.24
N ARG A 173 -10.42 8.16 23.32
CA ARG A 173 -10.01 9.31 22.49
C ARG A 173 -9.40 8.84 21.18
N THR A 174 -10.06 9.13 20.07
CA THR A 174 -9.46 8.96 18.75
C THR A 174 -8.42 10.07 18.54
N PHE A 175 -7.20 9.68 18.19
CA PHE A 175 -6.18 10.64 17.79
C PHE A 175 -6.65 11.36 16.52
N PRO A 176 -6.80 12.71 16.51
CA PRO A 176 -7.47 13.43 15.42
C PRO A 176 -6.88 13.13 14.04
N TYR A 177 -5.57 12.92 13.97
CA TYR A 177 -4.89 12.65 12.71
C TYR A 177 -5.20 11.27 12.09
N LEU A 178 -5.90 10.38 12.79
CA LEU A 178 -6.37 9.10 12.27
C LEU A 178 -7.75 9.19 11.62
N GLY A 179 -8.50 10.28 11.85
CA GLY A 179 -9.91 10.41 11.46
C GLY A 179 -10.17 10.30 9.96
N ASN A 180 -9.23 10.79 9.13
CA ASN A 180 -9.39 10.86 7.68
C ASN A 180 -8.61 9.75 6.94
N MET A 181 -8.17 8.72 7.63
CA MET A 181 -7.53 7.56 7.01
C MET A 181 -8.59 6.51 6.65
N PRO A 182 -8.48 5.85 5.48
CA PRO A 182 -9.28 4.68 5.18
C PRO A 182 -9.12 3.64 6.30
N LYS A 183 -10.23 3.12 6.80
CA LYS A 183 -10.27 2.28 8.00
C LYS A 183 -10.95 0.96 7.73
N ILE A 184 -10.36 -0.12 8.23
CA ILE A 184 -10.94 -1.46 8.19
C ILE A 184 -10.96 -2.08 9.58
N ARG A 185 -12.09 -2.68 9.97
CA ARG A 185 -12.15 -3.54 11.16
C ARG A 185 -11.49 -4.87 10.82
N PHE A 186 -10.49 -5.26 11.59
CA PHE A 186 -9.80 -6.52 11.37
C PHE A 186 -10.75 -7.70 11.67
N ASN A 187 -10.92 -8.57 10.69
CA ASN A 187 -11.79 -9.73 10.73
C ASN A 187 -11.03 -11.06 10.62
N GLY A 188 -9.71 -11.03 10.80
CA GLY A 188 -8.82 -12.17 10.65
C GLY A 188 -8.34 -12.42 9.20
N LYS A 189 -8.74 -11.60 8.22
CA LYS A 189 -8.35 -11.73 6.82
C LYS A 189 -7.41 -10.61 6.40
N TRP A 190 -6.17 -10.95 6.09
CA TRP A 190 -5.17 -9.98 5.66
C TRP A 190 -5.35 -9.54 4.20
N ASP A 191 -5.95 -10.38 3.36
CA ASP A 191 -6.21 -10.03 1.96
C ASP A 191 -7.00 -8.73 1.84
N ASP A 192 -8.08 -8.57 2.63
CA ASP A 192 -8.93 -7.38 2.63
C ASP A 192 -8.14 -6.13 3.03
N VAL A 193 -7.24 -6.26 4.00
CA VAL A 193 -6.37 -5.17 4.49
C VAL A 193 -5.38 -4.75 3.40
N ILE A 194 -4.73 -5.71 2.75
CA ILE A 194 -3.75 -5.44 1.70
C ILE A 194 -4.42 -4.85 0.46
N ILE A 195 -5.58 -5.35 0.08
CA ILE A 195 -6.37 -4.79 -1.03
C ILE A 195 -6.72 -3.32 -0.75
N LEU A 196 -7.22 -3.02 0.46
CA LEU A 196 -7.52 -1.64 0.84
C LEU A 196 -6.28 -0.74 0.77
N LEU A 197 -5.13 -1.21 1.27
CA LEU A 197 -3.88 -0.45 1.24
C LEU A 197 -3.40 -0.16 -0.19
N LEU A 198 -3.35 -1.19 -1.03
CA LEU A 198 -2.88 -1.04 -2.41
C LEU A 198 -3.83 -0.16 -3.22
N ARG A 199 -5.14 -0.31 -3.02
CA ARG A 199 -6.15 0.56 -3.63
C ARG A 199 -5.98 2.01 -3.19
N THR A 200 -5.83 2.26 -1.89
CA THR A 200 -5.56 3.61 -1.36
C THR A 200 -4.32 4.23 -2.00
N ALA A 201 -3.26 3.44 -2.20
CA ALA A 201 -2.06 3.91 -2.86
C ALA A 201 -2.28 4.24 -4.35
N LEU A 202 -3.09 3.46 -5.06
CA LEU A 202 -3.45 3.73 -6.46
C LEU A 202 -4.32 4.97 -6.58
N ASP A 203 -5.33 5.12 -5.73
CA ASP A 203 -6.23 6.27 -5.72
C ASP A 203 -5.44 7.56 -5.47
N GLN A 204 -4.54 7.56 -4.48
CA GLN A 204 -3.69 8.71 -4.17
C GLN A 204 -2.70 9.05 -5.31
N TYR A 205 -2.15 8.04 -5.98
CA TYR A 205 -1.31 8.27 -7.15
C TYR A 205 -2.10 8.89 -8.30
N TYR A 206 -3.30 8.35 -8.57
CA TYR A 206 -4.19 8.86 -9.61
C TYR A 206 -4.62 10.31 -9.34
N GLU A 207 -5.01 10.62 -8.12
CA GLU A 207 -5.38 11.98 -7.72
C GLU A 207 -4.22 12.97 -7.93
N LYS A 208 -3.02 12.58 -7.55
CA LYS A 208 -1.82 13.40 -7.74
C LYS A 208 -1.58 13.70 -9.23
N GLU A 209 -1.54 12.67 -10.06
CA GLU A 209 -1.33 12.81 -11.50
C GLU A 209 -2.44 13.65 -12.17
N TYR A 210 -3.70 13.41 -11.77
CA TYR A 210 -4.84 14.17 -12.27
C TYR A 210 -4.74 15.64 -11.92
N LEU A 211 -4.38 15.97 -10.68
CA LEU A 211 -4.20 17.36 -10.24
C LEU A 211 -3.04 18.05 -10.95
N GLU A 212 -1.91 17.36 -11.12
CA GLU A 212 -0.77 17.89 -11.89
C GLU A 212 -1.17 18.19 -13.34
N GLN A 213 -1.94 17.31 -13.98
CA GLN A 213 -2.47 17.56 -15.33
C GLN A 213 -3.46 18.74 -15.39
N LEU A 214 -4.31 18.90 -14.37
CA LEU A 214 -5.22 20.05 -14.28
C LEU A 214 -4.44 21.37 -14.17
N VAL A 215 -3.42 21.40 -13.31
CA VAL A 215 -2.54 22.59 -13.17
C VAL A 215 -1.92 22.97 -14.50
N MET A 216 -1.39 22.00 -15.23
CA MET A 216 -0.78 22.24 -16.55
C MET A 216 -1.81 22.74 -17.58
N LYS A 217 -3.00 22.13 -17.62
CA LYS A 217 -4.05 22.50 -18.58
C LYS A 217 -4.69 23.85 -18.31
N CYS A 218 -4.79 24.24 -17.05
CA CYS A 218 -5.43 25.49 -16.65
C CYS A 218 -4.43 26.66 -16.49
N ASP A 219 -3.16 26.45 -16.80
CA ASP A 219 -2.05 27.42 -16.64
C ASP A 219 -2.04 28.07 -15.23
N LEU A 220 -2.34 27.27 -14.22
CA LEU A 220 -2.41 27.69 -12.82
C LEU A 220 -0.99 27.79 -12.20
N GLN A 221 -0.11 28.55 -12.87
CA GLN A 221 1.21 28.86 -12.34
C GLN A 221 1.05 29.64 -11.03
N ASN A 222 1.75 29.24 -9.99
CA ASN A 222 1.66 29.77 -8.62
C ASN A 222 0.43 29.34 -7.79
N THR A 223 -0.23 28.25 -8.14
CA THR A 223 -1.32 27.71 -7.33
C THR A 223 -0.80 26.55 -6.46
N SER A 224 -1.05 26.63 -5.16
CA SER A 224 -0.84 25.48 -4.26
C SER A 224 -2.07 24.61 -4.30
N ILE A 225 -1.88 23.36 -4.70
CA ILE A 225 -2.96 22.36 -4.66
C ILE A 225 -2.94 21.71 -3.28
N LEU A 226 -4.06 21.81 -2.58
CA LEU A 226 -4.30 21.04 -1.37
C LEU A 226 -4.84 19.67 -1.80
N PRO A 227 -4.11 18.58 -1.61
CA PRO A 227 -4.55 17.25 -2.03
C PRO A 227 -5.77 16.73 -1.26
N VAL A 228 -6.07 17.36 -0.12
CA VAL A 228 -7.24 17.07 0.71
C VAL A 228 -7.88 18.38 1.11
N PRO A 229 -9.22 18.50 1.12
CA PRO A 229 -9.89 19.68 1.66
C PRO A 229 -9.37 19.98 3.07
N PRO A 230 -9.14 21.25 3.43
CA PRO A 230 -8.78 21.59 4.79
C PRO A 230 -9.85 21.04 5.74
N GLU A 231 -9.42 20.36 6.79
CA GLU A 231 -10.34 19.94 7.84
C GLU A 231 -11.03 21.20 8.38
N LEU A 232 -12.36 21.20 8.36
CA LEU A 232 -13.10 22.23 9.06
C LEU A 232 -12.78 22.07 10.56
N MET A 233 -12.07 23.03 11.11
CA MET A 233 -11.79 23.11 12.55
C MET A 233 -13.05 23.47 13.32
#